data_adc301eb408fc25d7814aba8599f37c2
#
_entry.id   adc301eb408fc25d7814aba8599f37c2
#
_cell.length_a   1.000
_cell.length_b   1.000
_cell.length_c   1.000
_cell.angle_alpha   90.00
_cell.angle_beta   90.00
_cell.angle_gamma   90.00
#
_symmetry.space_group_name_H-M   'P 1'
#
loop_
_entity.id
_entity.type
_entity.pdbx_description
1 polymer ?
#
loop_
_entity_poly.entity_id
_entity_poly.type
_entity_poly.pdbx_seq_one_letter_code
_entity_poly.pdbx_strand_id
1 'polypeptide(L)'
;KFEKPKFENTRYIRDSLQNNPFQGVPFTQGIEDISLFLIIPIFVVLAVFGYLVYKKSLARKSEVPLLQVSKPQIDFRELTQDMLDKSQSLYANNKRKEAFEVLSQAIRYYYSQNMGIYKEMTNLELLGIMRESKSNAYSQVKDWLLLCGSVEYAKYRFNDDDFGIILSKFSKEILR
;
A
#
# COMPACT_ATOMS: atom_id res chain seq x y z
N LYS A 1 48.87 3.47 30.91
CA LYS A 1 49.72 3.46 29.71
C LYS A 1 49.23 2.33 28.84
N PHE A 2 48.51 2.65 27.79
CA PHE A 2 48.10 1.68 26.78
C PHE A 2 49.15 1.68 25.68
N GLU A 3 49.88 0.57 25.55
CA GLU A 3 50.79 0.36 24.41
C GLU A 3 49.98 0.07 23.15
N LYS A 4 50.24 0.83 22.10
CA LYS A 4 49.66 0.60 20.77
C LYS A 4 50.30 -0.64 20.14
N PRO A 5 49.52 -1.58 19.56
CA PRO A 5 50.07 -2.72 18.84
C PRO A 5 50.84 -2.24 17.61
N LYS A 6 52.09 -2.68 17.52
CA LYS A 6 53.00 -2.41 16.40
C LYS A 6 52.58 -3.32 15.22
N PHE A 7 51.92 -2.76 14.21
CA PHE A 7 51.62 -3.49 12.98
C PHE A 7 52.86 -3.67 12.13
N GLU A 8 53.50 -4.77 12.32
CA GLU A 8 54.71 -5.17 11.60
C GLU A 8 54.43 -6.27 10.59
N ASN A 9 53.48 -6.09 9.64
CA ASN A 9 53.24 -7.07 8.59
C ASN A 9 52.60 -6.52 7.30
N THR A 10 53.05 -5.35 6.85
CA THR A 10 52.68 -4.85 5.52
C THR A 10 53.37 -5.56 4.33
N ARG A 11 54.37 -6.39 4.59
CA ARG A 11 55.03 -7.15 3.52
C ARG A 11 54.25 -8.40 3.09
N TYR A 12 53.63 -9.09 4.02
CA TYR A 12 52.84 -10.34 3.71
C TYR A 12 51.64 -10.09 2.82
N ILE A 13 51.03 -8.92 2.91
CA ILE A 13 49.85 -8.58 2.08
C ILE A 13 50.26 -8.29 0.63
N ARG A 14 51.47 -7.79 0.39
CA ARG A 14 51.92 -7.46 -0.97
C ARG A 14 52.30 -8.71 -1.76
N ASP A 15 52.93 -9.70 -1.11
CA ASP A 15 53.37 -10.95 -1.77
C ASP A 15 52.19 -11.89 -2.06
N SER A 16 51.09 -11.84 -1.25
CA SER A 16 49.88 -12.63 -1.51
C SER A 16 49.03 -12.06 -2.67
N LEU A 17 49.15 -10.79 -2.97
CA LEU A 17 48.48 -10.16 -4.11
C LEU A 17 49.20 -10.38 -5.44
N GLN A 18 50.52 -10.66 -5.39
CA GLN A 18 51.31 -10.87 -6.59
C GLN A 18 51.28 -12.31 -7.12
N ASN A 19 50.90 -13.27 -6.28
CA ASN A 19 50.74 -14.69 -6.64
C ASN A 19 49.26 -15.14 -6.76
N ASN A 20 48.38 -14.24 -7.16
CA ASN A 20 46.97 -14.61 -7.38
C ASN A 20 46.84 -15.36 -8.71
N PRO A 21 46.55 -16.68 -8.73
CA PRO A 21 46.42 -17.46 -9.96
C PRO A 21 45.22 -17.03 -10.84
N PHE A 22 44.46 -16.03 -10.41
CA PHE A 22 43.36 -15.46 -11.18
C PHE A 22 43.75 -14.31 -12.11
N GLN A 23 45.04 -13.93 -12.18
CA GLN A 23 45.52 -12.97 -13.17
C GLN A 23 45.75 -13.64 -14.53
N GLY A 24 44.73 -14.10 -15.18
CA GLY A 24 44.93 -14.71 -16.48
C GLY A 24 43.69 -15.22 -17.21
N VAL A 25 42.51 -15.07 -16.64
CA VAL A 25 41.30 -15.34 -17.40
C VAL A 25 40.77 -14.00 -17.92
N PRO A 26 41.00 -13.67 -19.19
CA PRO A 26 40.34 -12.51 -19.78
C PRO A 26 38.86 -12.74 -19.80
N PHE A 27 38.14 -12.05 -18.93
CA PHE A 27 36.66 -12.10 -18.81
C PHE A 27 35.94 -11.62 -20.10
N THR A 28 36.71 -11.28 -21.12
CA THR A 28 36.23 -10.70 -22.38
C THR A 28 36.17 -11.70 -23.55
N GLN A 29 36.67 -12.93 -23.40
CA GLN A 29 36.68 -13.91 -24.53
C GLN A 29 35.42 -14.77 -24.64
N GLY A 30 34.32 -14.50 -23.95
CA GLY A 30 33.10 -15.28 -24.03
C GLY A 30 31.88 -14.55 -24.58
N ILE A 31 31.97 -13.26 -24.90
CA ILE A 31 30.80 -12.48 -25.32
C ILE A 31 30.83 -12.13 -26.81
N GLU A 32 31.94 -12.31 -27.50
CA GLU A 32 32.05 -11.93 -28.93
C GLU A 32 31.38 -12.91 -29.90
N ASP A 33 31.02 -14.11 -29.45
CA ASP A 33 30.37 -15.13 -30.30
C ASP A 33 28.85 -15.31 -30.06
N ILE A 34 28.23 -14.48 -29.21
CA ILE A 34 26.77 -14.39 -29.18
C ILE A 34 26.38 -13.61 -30.44
N SER A 35 26.17 -14.37 -31.51
CA SER A 35 25.74 -13.88 -32.78
C SER A 35 24.64 -12.82 -32.60
N LEU A 36 24.89 -11.59 -33.04
CA LEU A 36 23.92 -10.47 -33.08
C LEU A 36 22.55 -10.91 -33.63
N PHE A 37 22.53 -11.97 -34.45
CA PHE A 37 21.35 -12.64 -34.92
C PHE A 37 20.46 -13.29 -33.84
N LEU A 38 20.97 -13.63 -32.67
CA LEU A 38 20.16 -14.18 -31.59
C LEU A 38 19.55 -13.09 -30.69
N ILE A 39 20.16 -11.92 -30.63
CA ILE A 39 19.70 -10.82 -29.80
C ILE A 39 18.47 -10.14 -30.43
N ILE A 40 18.47 -9.97 -31.76
CA ILE A 40 17.38 -9.32 -32.50
C ILE A 40 16.03 -10.03 -32.28
N PRO A 41 15.89 -11.36 -32.47
CA PRO A 41 14.61 -12.03 -32.25
C PRO A 41 14.12 -11.95 -30.79
N ILE A 42 15.02 -11.93 -29.81
CA ILE A 42 14.64 -11.78 -28.40
C ILE A 42 14.00 -10.40 -28.16
N PHE A 43 14.59 -9.33 -28.69
CA PHE A 43 14.01 -7.98 -28.60
C PHE A 43 12.67 -7.87 -29.32
N VAL A 44 12.52 -8.51 -30.47
CA VAL A 44 11.25 -8.54 -31.20
C VAL A 44 10.15 -9.25 -30.41
N VAL A 45 10.47 -10.41 -29.81
CA VAL A 45 9.52 -11.14 -28.95
C VAL A 45 9.11 -10.32 -27.73
N LEU A 46 10.06 -9.66 -27.07
CA LEU A 46 9.78 -8.78 -25.92
C LEU A 46 8.93 -7.57 -26.32
N ALA A 47 9.20 -6.96 -27.48
CA ALA A 47 8.42 -5.84 -27.98
C ALA A 47 6.98 -6.25 -28.33
N VAL A 48 6.80 -7.41 -28.99
CA VAL A 48 5.46 -7.95 -29.30
C VAL A 48 4.72 -8.30 -28.01
N PHE A 49 5.38 -8.93 -27.05
CA PHE A 49 4.77 -9.25 -25.76
C PHE A 49 4.38 -8.01 -24.99
N GLY A 50 5.27 -7.02 -24.91
CA GLY A 50 4.99 -5.71 -24.30
C GLY A 50 3.82 -5.00 -24.98
N TYR A 51 3.75 -5.03 -26.32
CA TYR A 51 2.63 -4.47 -27.08
C TYR A 51 1.30 -5.21 -26.80
N LEU A 52 1.31 -6.53 -26.72
CA LEU A 52 0.12 -7.33 -26.41
C LEU A 52 -0.39 -7.05 -24.99
N VAL A 53 0.52 -6.96 -24.01
CA VAL A 53 0.17 -6.59 -22.61
C VAL A 53 -0.37 -5.17 -22.56
N TYR A 54 0.27 -4.23 -23.24
CA TYR A 54 -0.19 -2.84 -23.35
C TYR A 54 -1.58 -2.74 -24.00
N LYS A 55 -1.79 -3.42 -25.14
CA LYS A 55 -3.09 -3.47 -25.82
C LYS A 55 -4.17 -4.10 -24.95
N LYS A 56 -3.84 -5.17 -24.21
CA LYS A 56 -4.77 -5.83 -23.27
C LYS A 56 -5.09 -4.95 -22.05
N SER A 57 -4.13 -4.14 -21.59
CA SER A 57 -4.33 -3.16 -20.53
C SER A 57 -5.22 -1.99 -20.98
N LEU A 58 -5.06 -1.53 -22.22
CA LEU A 58 -5.92 -0.50 -22.82
C LEU A 58 -7.34 -1.04 -23.09
N ALA A 59 -7.46 -2.27 -23.59
CA ALA A 59 -8.76 -2.91 -23.81
C ALA A 59 -9.54 -3.12 -22.53
N ARG A 60 -8.86 -3.38 -21.40
CA ARG A 60 -9.50 -3.45 -20.08
C ARG A 60 -10.02 -2.11 -19.57
N LYS A 61 -9.56 -0.98 -20.11
CA LYS A 61 -10.07 0.35 -19.74
C LYS A 61 -11.30 0.78 -20.52
N SER A 62 -11.64 0.11 -21.62
CA SER A 62 -12.74 0.53 -22.50
C SER A 62 -13.96 -0.40 -22.50
N GLU A 63 -13.93 -1.51 -21.78
CA GLU A 63 -15.11 -2.36 -21.59
C GLU A 63 -15.46 -2.47 -20.09
N VAL A 64 -15.85 -1.35 -19.49
CA VAL A 64 -16.89 -1.43 -18.49
C VAL A 64 -18.21 -1.47 -19.29
N PRO A 65 -18.86 -2.64 -19.47
CA PRO A 65 -20.20 -2.62 -19.98
C PRO A 65 -21.02 -1.79 -19.01
N LEU A 66 -21.61 -0.72 -19.51
CA LEU A 66 -22.71 -0.04 -18.88
C LEU A 66 -23.93 -1.01 -18.87
N LEU A 67 -23.77 -2.13 -18.20
CA LEU A 67 -24.91 -2.79 -17.60
C LEU A 67 -25.34 -1.84 -16.49
N GLN A 68 -26.23 -0.94 -16.80
CA GLN A 68 -27.18 -0.37 -15.87
C GLN A 68 -28.05 -1.54 -15.35
N VAL A 69 -27.44 -2.45 -14.61
CA VAL A 69 -28.14 -3.14 -13.56
C VAL A 69 -28.48 -2.01 -12.59
N SER A 70 -29.74 -1.63 -12.54
CA SER A 70 -30.27 -0.85 -11.45
C SER A 70 -29.99 -1.67 -10.19
N LYS A 71 -28.78 -1.53 -9.63
CA LYS A 71 -28.49 -1.96 -8.27
C LYS A 71 -29.57 -1.31 -7.44
N PRO A 72 -30.32 -2.06 -6.62
CA PRO A 72 -31.13 -1.43 -5.60
C PRO A 72 -30.23 -0.40 -4.96
N GLN A 73 -30.67 0.84 -4.97
CA GLN A 73 -29.89 1.97 -4.46
C GLN A 73 -29.92 1.80 -2.93
N ILE A 74 -29.05 0.87 -2.46
CA ILE A 74 -28.81 0.69 -1.04
C ILE A 74 -28.29 2.04 -0.60
N ASP A 75 -29.02 2.68 0.30
CA ASP A 75 -28.57 3.95 0.88
C ASP A 75 -27.19 3.70 1.49
N PHE A 76 -26.19 4.43 1.04
CA PHE A 76 -24.84 4.28 1.54
C PHE A 76 -24.77 4.49 3.06
N ARG A 77 -25.74 5.19 3.63
CA ARG A 77 -25.87 5.39 5.08
C ARG A 77 -26.29 4.10 5.77
N GLU A 78 -27.23 3.36 5.21
CA GLU A 78 -27.67 2.07 5.73
C GLU A 78 -26.51 1.07 5.75
N LEU A 79 -25.77 0.96 4.64
CA LEU A 79 -24.60 0.08 4.59
C LEU A 79 -23.51 0.52 5.55
N THR A 80 -23.32 1.84 5.73
CA THR A 80 -22.37 2.36 6.73
C THR A 80 -22.80 1.99 8.15
N GLN A 81 -24.11 2.05 8.44
CA GLN A 81 -24.64 1.66 9.75
C GLN A 81 -24.42 0.17 10.01
N ASP A 82 -24.64 -0.70 9.04
CA ASP A 82 -24.36 -2.14 9.16
C ASP A 82 -22.88 -2.40 9.47
N MET A 83 -21.98 -1.62 8.84
CA MET A 83 -20.55 -1.70 9.16
C MET A 83 -20.25 -1.26 10.59
N LEU A 84 -20.91 -0.22 11.11
CA LEU A 84 -20.75 0.22 12.49
C LEU A 84 -21.23 -0.84 13.48
N ASP A 85 -22.39 -1.44 13.24
CA ASP A 85 -22.96 -2.49 14.09
C ASP A 85 -22.05 -3.72 14.12
N LYS A 86 -21.48 -4.09 12.96
CA LYS A 86 -20.47 -5.14 12.85
C LYS A 86 -19.20 -4.79 13.65
N SER A 87 -18.71 -3.55 13.53
CA SER A 87 -17.55 -3.08 14.27
C SER A 87 -17.79 -3.14 15.78
N GLN A 88 -18.94 -2.71 16.25
CA GLN A 88 -19.35 -2.77 17.65
C GLN A 88 -19.45 -4.21 18.16
N SER A 89 -20.03 -5.12 17.37
CA SER A 89 -20.08 -6.55 17.69
C SER A 89 -18.71 -7.17 17.83
N LEU A 90 -17.78 -6.85 16.91
CA LEU A 90 -16.40 -7.32 16.99
C LEU A 90 -15.69 -6.81 18.25
N TYR A 91 -15.92 -5.54 18.60
CA TYR A 91 -15.34 -4.94 19.79
C TYR A 91 -15.84 -5.62 21.07
N ALA A 92 -17.17 -5.86 21.17
CA ALA A 92 -17.79 -6.58 22.28
C ALA A 92 -17.26 -8.02 22.43
N ASN A 93 -16.90 -8.66 21.31
CA ASN A 93 -16.28 -10.00 21.25
C ASN A 93 -14.77 -9.98 21.47
N ASN A 94 -14.21 -8.88 21.99
CA ASN A 94 -12.78 -8.69 22.26
C ASN A 94 -11.86 -8.81 21.02
N LYS A 95 -12.42 -8.71 19.81
CA LYS A 95 -11.72 -8.67 18.51
C LYS A 95 -11.40 -7.24 18.13
N ARG A 96 -10.61 -6.59 18.98
CA ARG A 96 -10.39 -5.14 18.93
C ARG A 96 -9.75 -4.67 17.63
N LYS A 97 -8.70 -5.37 17.14
CA LYS A 97 -8.04 -5.02 15.88
C LYS A 97 -9.01 -5.03 14.71
N GLU A 98 -9.78 -6.09 14.57
CA GLU A 98 -10.77 -6.26 13.50
C GLU A 98 -11.89 -5.21 13.63
N ALA A 99 -12.29 -4.84 14.85
CA ALA A 99 -13.26 -3.79 15.09
C ALA A 99 -12.79 -2.43 14.56
N PHE A 100 -11.55 -2.03 14.85
CA PHE A 100 -10.98 -0.78 14.35
C PHE A 100 -10.76 -0.80 12.82
N GLU A 101 -10.42 -1.94 12.25
CA GLU A 101 -10.33 -2.13 10.81
C GLU A 101 -11.67 -1.88 10.11
N VAL A 102 -12.76 -2.50 10.61
CA VAL A 102 -14.11 -2.31 10.07
C VAL A 102 -14.59 -0.88 10.30
N LEU A 103 -14.29 -0.27 11.46
CA LEU A 103 -14.61 1.13 11.72
C LEU A 103 -13.90 2.08 10.74
N SER A 104 -12.61 1.86 10.51
CA SER A 104 -11.83 2.61 9.52
C SER A 104 -12.41 2.46 8.11
N GLN A 105 -12.85 1.27 7.74
CA GLN A 105 -13.50 1.00 6.46
C GLN A 105 -14.84 1.74 6.34
N ALA A 106 -15.67 1.73 7.39
CA ALA A 106 -16.95 2.44 7.43
C ALA A 106 -16.75 3.96 7.24
N ILE A 107 -15.77 4.55 7.93
CA ILE A 107 -15.43 5.97 7.79
C ILE A 107 -15.03 6.30 6.35
N ARG A 108 -14.11 5.51 5.76
CA ARG A 108 -13.70 5.73 4.37
C ARG A 108 -14.86 5.61 3.39
N TYR A 109 -15.68 4.59 3.56
CA TYR A 109 -16.83 4.35 2.72
C TYR A 109 -17.82 5.53 2.77
N TYR A 110 -18.23 5.94 3.96
CA TYR A 110 -19.17 7.05 4.14
C TYR A 110 -18.69 8.34 3.49
N TYR A 111 -17.47 8.77 3.80
CA TYR A 111 -16.97 10.04 3.27
C TYR A 111 -16.67 9.97 1.77
N SER A 112 -16.24 8.83 1.23
CA SER A 112 -16.08 8.68 -0.21
C SER A 112 -17.40 8.79 -0.95
N GLN A 113 -18.45 8.12 -0.47
CA GLN A 113 -19.78 8.19 -1.07
C GLN A 113 -20.38 9.60 -0.97
N ASN A 114 -20.24 10.24 0.19
CA ASN A 114 -20.71 11.61 0.39
C ASN A 114 -20.00 12.64 -0.52
N MET A 115 -18.77 12.34 -0.95
CA MET A 115 -18.02 13.15 -1.92
C MET A 115 -18.27 12.72 -3.38
N GLY A 116 -19.17 11.78 -3.64
CA GLY A 116 -19.47 11.26 -4.98
C GLY A 116 -18.37 10.36 -5.55
N ILE A 117 -17.53 9.77 -4.71
CA ILE A 117 -16.43 8.90 -5.12
C ILE A 117 -16.83 7.45 -4.88
N TYR A 118 -17.15 6.73 -5.94
CA TYR A 118 -17.68 5.36 -5.89
C TYR A 118 -16.57 4.30 -6.06
N LYS A 119 -15.40 4.55 -5.56
CA LYS A 119 -14.28 3.59 -5.54
C LYS A 119 -13.76 3.38 -4.13
N GLU A 120 -13.20 2.21 -3.89
CA GLU A 120 -12.48 1.94 -2.65
C GLU A 120 -11.22 2.81 -2.57
N MET A 121 -10.99 3.42 -1.41
CA MET A 121 -9.87 4.32 -1.17
C MET A 121 -9.11 3.94 0.10
N THR A 122 -7.83 4.22 0.08
CA THR A 122 -6.97 4.16 1.27
C THR A 122 -7.19 5.38 2.17
N ASN A 123 -6.73 5.31 3.43
CA ASN A 123 -6.78 6.44 4.35
C ASN A 123 -6.09 7.68 3.79
N LEU A 124 -4.93 7.50 3.12
CA LEU A 124 -4.15 8.60 2.57
C LEU A 124 -4.83 9.27 1.38
N GLU A 125 -5.44 8.48 0.49
CA GLU A 125 -6.17 9.02 -0.66
C GLU A 125 -7.39 9.83 -0.22
N LEU A 126 -8.20 9.30 0.71
CA LEU A 126 -9.34 10.02 1.25
C LEU A 126 -8.91 11.34 1.90
N LEU A 127 -7.93 11.30 2.78
CA LEU A 127 -7.43 12.50 3.46
C LEU A 127 -6.82 13.51 2.49
N GLY A 128 -6.17 13.05 1.42
CA GLY A 128 -5.68 13.91 0.34
C GLY A 128 -6.80 14.71 -0.30
N ILE A 129 -7.86 14.03 -0.73
CA ILE A 129 -9.02 14.64 -1.38
C ILE A 129 -9.78 15.57 -0.41
N MET A 130 -9.99 15.13 0.84
CA MET A 130 -10.65 15.97 1.84
C MET A 130 -9.89 17.26 2.16
N ARG A 131 -8.56 17.21 2.14
CA ARG A 131 -7.69 18.38 2.33
C ARG A 131 -7.79 19.34 1.14
N GLU A 132 -7.75 18.83 -0.09
CA GLU A 132 -7.85 19.63 -1.32
C GLU A 132 -9.22 20.28 -1.43
N SER A 133 -10.29 19.58 -1.08
CA SER A 133 -11.67 20.09 -1.05
C SER A 133 -11.96 21.02 0.13
N LYS A 134 -10.99 21.26 1.03
CA LYS A 134 -11.14 22.05 2.26
C LYS A 134 -12.34 21.60 3.12
N SER A 135 -12.56 20.30 3.21
CA SER A 135 -13.67 19.74 3.99
C SER A 135 -13.55 20.13 5.47
N ASN A 136 -14.63 20.60 6.06
CA ASN A 136 -14.69 20.94 7.49
C ASN A 136 -14.48 19.72 8.38
N ALA A 137 -14.81 18.54 7.90
CA ALA A 137 -14.63 17.28 8.62
C ALA A 137 -13.18 16.75 8.57
N TYR A 138 -12.30 17.35 7.76
CA TYR A 138 -10.94 16.83 7.52
C TYR A 138 -10.16 16.55 8.81
N SER A 139 -10.12 17.49 9.73
CA SER A 139 -9.33 17.32 10.97
C SER A 139 -9.83 16.14 11.79
N GLN A 140 -11.15 16.05 11.97
CA GLN A 140 -11.81 15.01 12.75
C GLN A 140 -11.62 13.62 12.12
N VAL A 141 -11.83 13.51 10.81
CA VAL A 141 -11.66 12.24 10.07
C VAL A 141 -10.21 11.79 10.08
N LYS A 142 -9.27 12.73 9.94
CA LYS A 142 -7.84 12.46 10.04
C LYS A 142 -7.49 11.83 11.40
N ASP A 143 -7.96 12.43 12.50
CA ASP A 143 -7.67 11.94 13.84
C ASP A 143 -8.25 10.54 14.06
N TRP A 144 -9.47 10.29 13.60
CA TRP A 144 -10.10 8.97 13.67
C TRP A 144 -9.34 7.91 12.86
N LEU A 145 -8.98 8.21 11.61
CA LEU A 145 -8.26 7.27 10.76
C LEU A 145 -6.82 7.00 11.25
N LEU A 146 -6.16 8.00 11.83
CA LEU A 146 -4.84 7.83 12.45
C LEU A 146 -4.92 6.92 13.68
N LEU A 147 -5.95 7.10 14.52
CA LEU A 147 -6.14 6.25 15.69
C LEU A 147 -6.46 4.81 15.24
N CYS A 148 -7.40 4.60 14.31
CA CYS A 148 -7.70 3.28 13.77
C CYS A 148 -6.43 2.61 13.21
N GLY A 149 -5.65 3.32 12.41
CA GLY A 149 -4.40 2.82 11.84
C GLY A 149 -3.35 2.50 12.90
N SER A 150 -3.26 3.28 13.98
CA SER A 150 -2.32 3.01 15.08
C SER A 150 -2.65 1.72 15.84
N VAL A 151 -3.93 1.40 15.97
CA VAL A 151 -4.39 0.14 16.58
C VAL A 151 -4.14 -1.04 15.64
N GLU A 152 -4.39 -0.85 14.34
CA GLU A 152 -4.25 -1.90 13.34
C GLU A 152 -2.78 -2.31 13.13
N TYR A 153 -1.85 -1.32 13.06
CA TYR A 153 -0.47 -1.57 12.62
C TYR A 153 0.60 -1.42 13.70
N ALA A 154 0.39 -0.63 14.74
CA ALA A 154 1.45 -0.12 15.60
C ALA A 154 1.52 -0.68 17.02
N LYS A 155 0.79 -1.70 17.39
CA LYS A 155 0.79 -2.21 18.78
C LYS A 155 0.50 -1.10 19.83
N TYR A 156 -0.21 -0.06 19.44
CA TYR A 156 -0.59 1.03 20.31
C TYR A 156 -1.53 0.50 21.41
N ARG A 157 -1.22 0.81 22.67
CA ARG A 157 -2.15 0.59 23.78
C ARG A 157 -3.16 1.74 23.74
N PHE A 158 -4.28 1.52 23.06
CA PHE A 158 -5.39 2.48 23.04
C PHE A 158 -6.15 2.43 24.37
N ASN A 159 -6.78 3.55 24.71
CA ASN A 159 -7.74 3.59 25.80
C ASN A 159 -9.06 2.94 25.33
N ASP A 160 -9.69 2.13 26.18
CA ASP A 160 -10.97 1.49 25.84
C ASP A 160 -12.08 2.51 25.50
N ASP A 161 -11.96 3.75 25.97
CA ASP A 161 -12.89 4.84 25.67
C ASP A 161 -12.76 5.36 24.23
N ASP A 162 -11.59 5.24 23.60
CA ASP A 162 -11.32 5.81 22.27
C ASP A 162 -12.25 5.26 21.19
N PHE A 163 -12.51 3.95 21.24
CA PHE A 163 -13.44 3.30 20.31
C PHE A 163 -14.87 3.86 20.46
N GLY A 164 -15.36 3.93 21.68
CA GLY A 164 -16.70 4.46 21.99
C GLY A 164 -16.88 5.91 21.57
N ILE A 165 -15.84 6.73 21.74
CA ILE A 165 -15.85 8.14 21.34
C ILE A 165 -15.98 8.28 19.82
N ILE A 166 -15.18 7.54 19.06
CA ILE A 166 -15.25 7.58 17.58
C ILE A 166 -16.62 7.08 17.13
N LEU A 167 -17.04 5.91 17.59
CA LEU A 167 -18.30 5.28 17.22
C LEU A 167 -19.48 6.24 17.46
N SER A 168 -19.58 6.83 18.65
CA SER A 168 -20.69 7.74 19.00
C SER A 168 -20.70 9.02 18.17
N LYS A 169 -19.54 9.60 17.88
CA LYS A 169 -19.43 10.81 17.07
C LYS A 169 -19.76 10.53 15.61
N PHE A 170 -19.25 9.42 15.08
CA PHE A 170 -19.46 9.06 13.69
C PHE A 170 -20.89 8.61 13.42
N SER A 171 -21.52 7.86 14.33
CA SER A 171 -22.95 7.50 14.23
C SER A 171 -23.84 8.74 14.17
N LYS A 172 -23.57 9.78 14.97
CA LYS A 172 -24.29 11.05 14.90
C LYS A 172 -24.11 11.78 13.57
N GLU A 173 -22.97 11.64 12.92
CA GLU A 173 -22.70 12.24 11.62
C GLU A 173 -23.52 11.58 10.50
N ILE A 174 -23.66 10.26 10.54
CA ILE A 174 -24.46 9.49 9.57
C ILE A 174 -25.95 9.84 9.65
N LEU A 175 -26.45 10.12 10.84
CA LEU A 175 -27.87 10.42 11.10
C LEU A 175 -28.26 11.89 10.75
N ARG A 176 -27.29 12.71 10.42
CA ARG A 176 -27.52 14.10 9.96
C ARG A 176 -27.83 14.14 8.46
#